data_813a0c4fd8acb70e2f30ff21341aabd4
#
_entry.id   813a0c4fd8acb70e2f30ff21341aabd4
#
_cell.length_a   1.000
_cell.length_b   1.000
_cell.length_c   1.000
_cell.angle_alpha   90.00
_cell.angle_beta   90.00
_cell.angle_gamma   90.00
#
_symmetry.space_group_name_H-M   'P 1'
#
loop_
_entity.id
_entity.type
_entity.pdbx_description
1 polymer ?
#
loop_
_entity_poly.entity_id
_entity_poly.type
_entity_poly.pdbx_seq_one_letter_code
_entity_poly.pdbx_strand_id
1 'polypeptide(L)'
;LLQGENQAVLTQGYYSDYTRLSEKDAAILRRCNDFMIRYLDLFYDEELRNVSMTHMGWDNYEYQCQSHPVSTYGEANKLWLTIREKGSRKCLYFVNLCGCEDDYWNRGKDTPIPQENIRIVVQVDSPVKGVYAASPDGEAMQAQAIQYTDFENDKGAFIEFVLPRIEHWTVVW
;
A
#
# COMPACT_ATOMS: atom_id res chain seq x y z
N LEU A 1 -8.28 6.01 3.43
CA LEU A 1 -8.72 4.67 3.01
C LEU A 1 -7.79 3.59 3.53
N LEU A 2 -6.53 3.67 3.17
CA LEU A 2 -5.53 2.66 3.56
C LEU A 2 -5.25 2.63 5.07
N GLN A 3 -5.65 3.64 5.81
CA GLN A 3 -5.53 3.72 7.26
C GLN A 3 -6.78 3.25 8.00
N GLY A 4 -7.76 2.70 7.31
CA GLY A 4 -9.01 2.22 7.91
C GLY A 4 -9.96 3.34 8.35
N GLU A 5 -9.75 4.54 7.87
CA GLU A 5 -10.67 5.64 8.13
C GLU A 5 -11.92 5.55 7.25
N ASN A 6 -13.03 5.84 7.86
CA ASN A 6 -14.34 5.71 7.24
C ASN A 6 -14.54 6.81 6.19
N GLN A 7 -14.57 6.46 4.91
CA GLN A 7 -14.85 7.40 3.80
C GLN A 7 -16.30 7.84 3.67
N ALA A 8 -17.18 7.33 4.52
CA ALA A 8 -18.61 7.48 4.36
C ALA A 8 -19.09 8.94 4.20
N VAL A 9 -18.34 9.90 4.68
CA VAL A 9 -18.76 11.31 4.69
C VAL A 9 -18.52 12.01 3.35
N LEU A 10 -17.50 11.61 2.60
CA LEU A 10 -17.14 12.28 1.33
C LEU A 10 -17.75 11.62 0.08
N THR A 11 -18.44 10.50 0.22
CA THR A 11 -18.84 9.67 -0.91
C THR A 11 -20.35 9.50 -1.08
N GLN A 12 -21.13 10.41 -0.58
CA GLN A 12 -22.58 10.42 -0.86
C GLN A 12 -22.92 10.79 -2.32
N GLY A 13 -21.95 10.67 -3.23
CA GLY A 13 -22.14 10.96 -4.64
C GLY A 13 -21.91 12.42 -5.02
N TYR A 14 -21.27 13.21 -4.13
CA TYR A 14 -21.03 14.63 -4.34
C TYR A 14 -19.59 15.01 -4.03
N TYR A 15 -19.08 16.03 -4.71
CA TYR A 15 -17.84 16.73 -4.34
C TYR A 15 -18.05 17.64 -3.12
N SER A 16 -16.97 18.18 -2.59
CA SER A 16 -17.02 19.11 -1.44
C SER A 16 -17.79 20.42 -1.70
N ASP A 17 -17.98 20.79 -2.95
CA ASP A 17 -18.80 21.93 -3.40
C ASP A 17 -20.27 21.57 -3.65
N TYR A 18 -20.68 20.36 -3.25
CA TYR A 18 -22.02 19.81 -3.45
C TYR A 18 -22.41 19.52 -4.90
N THR A 19 -21.49 19.61 -5.84
CA THR A 19 -21.73 19.13 -7.21
C THR A 19 -21.71 17.61 -7.24
N ARG A 20 -22.49 17.01 -8.12
CA ARG A 20 -22.56 15.55 -8.25
C ARG A 20 -21.25 15.03 -8.84
N LEU A 21 -20.76 13.91 -8.30
CA LEU A 21 -19.59 13.23 -8.83
C LEU A 21 -19.77 12.90 -10.32
N SER A 22 -18.71 13.08 -11.09
CA SER A 22 -18.67 12.58 -12.45
C SER A 22 -18.84 11.05 -12.48
N GLU A 23 -19.35 10.50 -13.57
CA GLU A 23 -19.45 9.04 -13.72
C GLU A 23 -18.08 8.36 -13.62
N LYS A 24 -17.04 9.02 -14.10
CA LYS A 24 -15.65 8.56 -14.02
C LYS A 24 -15.21 8.43 -12.56
N ASP A 25 -15.40 9.47 -11.75
CA ASP A 25 -14.96 9.46 -10.34
C ASP A 25 -15.82 8.51 -9.51
N ALA A 26 -17.11 8.44 -9.78
CA ALA A 26 -18.00 7.48 -9.16
C ALA A 26 -17.59 6.02 -9.47
N ALA A 27 -17.11 5.76 -10.69
CA ALA A 27 -16.60 4.44 -11.07
C ALA A 27 -15.29 4.09 -10.35
N ILE A 28 -14.38 5.05 -10.20
CA ILE A 28 -13.13 4.88 -9.43
C ILE A 28 -13.47 4.57 -7.96
N LEU A 29 -14.37 5.31 -7.34
CA LEU A 29 -14.79 5.09 -5.96
C LEU A 29 -15.43 3.70 -5.78
N ARG A 30 -16.35 3.31 -6.67
CA ARG A 30 -16.93 1.95 -6.63
C ARG A 30 -15.85 0.88 -6.70
N ARG A 31 -14.91 1.03 -7.64
CA ARG A 31 -13.81 0.08 -7.81
C ARG A 31 -12.95 -0.04 -6.56
N CYS A 32 -12.59 1.09 -5.93
CA CYS A 32 -11.85 1.08 -4.68
C CYS A 32 -12.64 0.42 -3.54
N ASN A 33 -13.95 0.69 -3.44
CA ASN A 33 -14.80 0.07 -2.45
C ASN A 33 -14.95 -1.44 -2.66
N ASP A 34 -15.17 -1.88 -3.89
CA ASP A 34 -15.26 -3.30 -4.25
C ASP A 34 -13.95 -4.04 -3.90
N PHE A 35 -12.81 -3.40 -4.15
CA PHE A 35 -11.51 -3.93 -3.77
C PHE A 35 -11.38 -4.05 -2.24
N MET A 36 -11.73 -3.03 -1.47
CA MET A 36 -11.68 -3.08 -0.01
C MET A 36 -12.63 -4.13 0.57
N ILE A 37 -13.83 -4.28 0.00
CA ILE A 37 -14.78 -5.32 0.42
C ILE A 37 -14.21 -6.72 0.14
N ARG A 38 -13.57 -6.92 -1.00
CA ARG A 38 -12.94 -8.20 -1.37
C ARG A 38 -11.84 -8.61 -0.40
N TYR A 39 -11.07 -7.65 0.10
CA TYR A 39 -9.94 -7.86 1.02
C TYR A 39 -10.22 -7.27 2.40
N LEU A 40 -11.46 -7.39 2.88
CA LEU A 40 -11.94 -6.73 4.09
C LEU A 40 -11.06 -7.02 5.32
N ASP A 41 -10.57 -8.24 5.45
CA ASP A 41 -9.70 -8.68 6.54
C ASP A 41 -8.31 -8.03 6.53
N LEU A 42 -7.88 -7.43 5.41
CA LEU A 42 -6.66 -6.64 5.34
C LEU A 42 -6.89 -5.17 5.75
N PHE A 43 -8.12 -4.65 5.66
CA PHE A 43 -8.42 -3.24 5.90
C PHE A 43 -9.11 -2.97 7.23
N TYR A 44 -9.99 -3.87 7.68
CA TYR A 44 -10.89 -3.66 8.82
C TYR A 44 -10.70 -4.65 9.98
N ASP A 45 -9.61 -5.41 10.00
CA ASP A 45 -9.28 -6.26 11.14
C ASP A 45 -8.73 -5.39 12.29
N GLU A 46 -9.46 -5.32 13.42
CA GLU A 46 -9.11 -4.50 14.58
C GLU A 46 -7.80 -4.94 15.26
N GLU A 47 -7.40 -6.20 15.08
CA GLU A 47 -6.15 -6.72 15.61
C GLU A 47 -4.93 -6.42 14.72
N LEU A 48 -5.17 -5.93 13.51
CA LEU A 48 -4.11 -5.57 12.56
C LEU A 48 -3.52 -4.19 12.93
N ARG A 49 -2.48 -4.20 13.72
CA ARG A 49 -1.87 -3.00 14.31
C ARG A 49 -0.98 -2.26 13.32
N ASN A 50 -1.09 -0.95 13.28
CA ASN A 50 -0.17 -0.11 12.52
C ASN A 50 1.19 -0.05 13.24
N VAL A 51 2.22 -0.53 12.54
CA VAL A 51 3.61 -0.54 13.01
C VAL A 51 4.52 0.27 12.08
N SER A 52 3.94 1.12 11.23
CA SER A 52 4.69 1.98 10.32
C SER A 52 5.68 2.82 11.11
N MET A 53 6.93 2.80 10.68
CA MET A 53 8.00 3.52 11.35
C MET A 53 8.02 4.97 10.90
N THR A 54 8.32 5.87 11.82
CA THR A 54 8.42 7.31 11.52
C THR A 54 9.60 7.66 10.62
N HIS A 55 10.63 6.79 10.61
CA HIS A 55 11.80 6.94 9.75
C HIS A 55 12.16 5.59 9.12
N MET A 56 12.22 5.55 7.81
CA MET A 56 12.75 4.42 7.07
C MET A 56 14.22 4.68 6.76
N GLY A 57 15.06 3.78 7.19
CA GLY A 57 16.51 3.90 7.07
C GLY A 57 17.23 3.80 8.42
N TRP A 58 18.52 4.09 8.46
CA TRP A 58 19.39 3.92 9.64
C TRP A 58 19.39 2.46 10.12
N ASP A 59 18.99 2.24 11.36
CA ASP A 59 18.96 0.92 11.99
C ASP A 59 17.69 0.12 11.70
N ASN A 60 16.77 0.66 10.88
CA ASN A 60 15.57 -0.09 10.48
C ASN A 60 15.94 -1.14 9.43
N TYR A 61 15.97 -2.38 9.85
CA TYR A 61 16.25 -3.54 9.01
C TYR A 61 15.04 -4.45 8.81
N GLU A 62 13.97 -4.24 9.58
CA GLU A 62 12.79 -5.11 9.56
C GLU A 62 11.99 -4.99 8.26
N TYR A 63 11.91 -3.77 7.73
CA TYR A 63 11.24 -3.46 6.46
C TYR A 63 12.11 -2.54 5.62
N GLN A 64 12.51 -3.01 4.46
CA GLN A 64 13.40 -2.26 3.58
C GLN A 64 12.81 -2.20 2.18
N CYS A 65 12.77 -1.00 1.61
CA CYS A 65 12.58 -0.79 0.18
C CYS A 65 13.91 -0.31 -0.39
N GLN A 66 14.60 -1.18 -1.12
CA GLN A 66 16.00 -0.95 -1.52
C GLN A 66 16.14 -0.23 -2.85
N SER A 67 15.07 -0.15 -3.63
CA SER A 67 15.13 0.34 -5.03
C SER A 67 14.46 1.69 -5.24
N HIS A 68 13.57 2.11 -4.32
CA HIS A 68 12.75 3.30 -4.49
C HIS A 68 12.71 4.13 -3.20
N PRO A 69 12.57 5.47 -3.30
CA PRO A 69 12.36 6.30 -2.13
C PRO A 69 10.99 6.02 -1.51
N VAL A 70 11.00 5.75 -0.22
CA VAL A 70 9.79 5.42 0.57
C VAL A 70 9.66 6.40 1.72
N SER A 71 8.43 6.68 2.13
CA SER A 71 8.11 7.42 3.33
C SER A 71 6.92 6.79 4.04
N THR A 72 6.88 6.87 5.35
CA THR A 72 5.70 6.52 6.16
C THR A 72 4.73 7.69 6.32
N TYR A 73 5.07 8.81 5.73
CA TYR A 73 4.22 10.00 5.56
C TYR A 73 3.83 10.15 4.10
N GLY A 74 2.81 10.89 3.78
CA GLY A 74 2.41 11.16 2.40
C GLY A 74 3.32 12.19 1.70
N GLU A 75 4.63 11.95 1.63
CA GLU A 75 5.59 12.85 0.98
C GLU A 75 5.50 12.79 -0.54
N ALA A 76 5.57 13.96 -1.17
CA ALA A 76 5.66 14.08 -2.61
C ALA A 76 6.87 13.32 -3.17
N ASN A 77 6.73 12.77 -4.36
CA ASN A 77 7.79 12.06 -5.08
C ASN A 77 8.31 10.77 -4.41
N LYS A 78 7.54 10.18 -3.48
CA LYS A 78 7.88 8.92 -2.83
C LYS A 78 6.74 7.91 -2.89
N LEU A 79 7.06 6.66 -2.63
CA LEU A 79 6.08 5.65 -2.28
C LEU A 79 5.70 5.84 -0.81
N TRP A 80 4.44 6.09 -0.54
CA TRP A 80 3.95 6.13 0.83
C TRP A 80 3.63 4.72 1.29
N LEU A 81 4.36 4.25 2.31
CA LEU A 81 4.23 2.90 2.87
C LEU A 81 3.61 2.94 4.26
N THR A 82 2.48 2.26 4.41
CA THR A 82 1.91 1.92 5.71
C THR A 82 2.11 0.43 5.97
N ILE A 83 2.54 0.07 7.18
CA ILE A 83 2.80 -1.30 7.59
C ILE A 83 1.87 -1.68 8.73
N ARG A 84 1.20 -2.82 8.61
CA ARG A 84 0.36 -3.38 9.67
C ARG A 84 0.70 -4.83 9.92
N GLU A 85 0.61 -5.24 11.19
CA GLU A 85 0.92 -6.60 11.62
C GLU A 85 -0.18 -7.19 12.51
N LYS A 86 -0.37 -8.51 12.36
CA LYS A 86 -1.20 -9.34 13.25
C LYS A 86 -0.56 -10.71 13.38
N GLY A 87 0.04 -10.98 14.54
CA GLY A 87 0.84 -12.19 14.73
C GLY A 87 1.97 -12.26 13.68
N SER A 88 2.04 -13.36 12.94
CA SER A 88 3.01 -13.52 11.85
C SER A 88 2.57 -12.90 10.51
N ARG A 89 1.33 -12.41 10.40
CA ARG A 89 0.86 -11.73 9.20
C ARG A 89 1.44 -10.32 9.14
N LYS A 90 2.07 -9.99 8.03
CA LYS A 90 2.61 -8.66 7.73
C LYS A 90 1.91 -8.12 6.48
N CYS A 91 1.42 -6.87 6.57
CA CYS A 91 0.69 -6.23 5.48
C CYS A 91 1.35 -4.89 5.16
N LEU A 92 1.73 -4.70 3.90
CA LEU A 92 2.34 -3.49 3.39
C LEU A 92 1.39 -2.81 2.41
N TYR A 93 1.07 -1.55 2.66
CA TYR A 93 0.15 -0.76 1.83
C TYR A 93 0.95 0.36 1.18
N PHE A 94 1.07 0.31 -0.13
CA PHE A 94 1.78 1.30 -0.91
C PHE A 94 0.82 2.23 -1.62
N VAL A 95 1.02 3.54 -1.47
CA VAL A 95 0.41 4.57 -2.30
C VAL A 95 1.51 5.24 -3.10
N ASN A 96 1.31 5.34 -4.39
CA ASN A 96 2.28 5.97 -5.29
C ASN A 96 2.05 7.48 -5.36
N LEU A 97 3.01 8.25 -4.87
CA LEU A 97 3.04 9.71 -4.98
C LEU A 97 4.20 10.20 -5.86
N CYS A 98 4.87 9.27 -6.58
CA CYS A 98 5.95 9.61 -7.49
C CYS A 98 5.42 10.42 -8.68
N GLY A 99 6.05 11.56 -8.94
CA GLY A 99 5.59 12.53 -9.93
C GLY A 99 4.61 13.56 -9.40
N CYS A 100 4.14 13.44 -8.15
CA CYS A 100 3.34 14.49 -7.52
C CYS A 100 4.24 15.64 -7.07
N GLU A 101 3.82 16.87 -7.35
CA GLU A 101 4.61 18.08 -7.02
C GLU A 101 4.54 18.45 -5.54
N ASP A 102 3.44 18.08 -4.85
CA ASP A 102 3.23 18.37 -3.43
C ASP A 102 2.52 17.22 -2.71
N ASP A 103 2.45 17.30 -1.40
CA ASP A 103 1.81 16.33 -0.50
C ASP A 103 0.44 16.81 0.05
N TYR A 104 -0.10 17.91 -0.46
CA TYR A 104 -1.39 18.44 0.00
C TYR A 104 -2.54 17.51 -0.38
N TRP A 105 -3.19 16.92 0.62
CA TRP A 105 -4.30 15.97 0.45
C TRP A 105 -5.55 16.57 -0.23
N ASN A 106 -5.73 17.89 -0.14
CA ASN A 106 -6.89 18.62 -0.64
C ASN A 106 -6.68 19.28 -2.01
N ARG A 107 -5.58 18.96 -2.68
CA ARG A 107 -5.31 19.39 -4.06
C ARG A 107 -5.48 18.24 -5.03
N GLY A 108 -6.01 18.53 -6.22
CA GLY A 108 -5.93 17.60 -7.34
C GLY A 108 -4.47 17.24 -7.63
N LYS A 109 -4.21 15.98 -7.91
CA LYS A 109 -2.89 15.49 -8.31
C LYS A 109 -2.92 15.05 -9.76
N ASP A 110 -1.80 15.22 -10.44
CA ASP A 110 -1.57 14.54 -11.70
C ASP A 110 -1.50 13.02 -11.48
N THR A 111 -1.70 12.28 -12.55
CA THR A 111 -1.54 10.83 -12.50
C THR A 111 -0.10 10.50 -12.09
N PRO A 112 0.11 9.71 -11.02
CA PRO A 112 1.44 9.38 -10.56
C PRO A 112 2.21 8.60 -11.63
N ILE A 113 3.53 8.74 -11.62
CA ILE A 113 4.42 7.98 -12.50
C ILE A 113 4.49 6.54 -11.96
N PRO A 114 4.03 5.53 -12.72
CA PRO A 114 4.09 4.15 -12.27
C PRO A 114 5.50 3.73 -11.89
N GLN A 115 5.63 3.00 -10.78
CA GLN A 115 6.91 2.47 -10.31
C GLN A 115 6.98 0.99 -10.62
N GLU A 116 8.15 0.50 -11.05
CA GLU A 116 8.34 -0.88 -11.47
C GLU A 116 9.54 -1.52 -10.77
N ASN A 117 9.50 -2.85 -10.61
CA ASN A 117 10.59 -3.63 -10.01
C ASN A 117 10.97 -3.15 -8.60
N ILE A 118 9.99 -2.94 -7.76
CA ILE A 118 10.18 -2.46 -6.40
C ILE A 118 10.70 -3.61 -5.53
N ARG A 119 11.98 -3.54 -5.16
CA ARG A 119 12.65 -4.55 -4.34
C ARG A 119 12.40 -4.31 -2.86
N ILE A 120 11.84 -5.30 -2.18
CA ILE A 120 11.42 -5.23 -0.79
C ILE A 120 12.05 -6.37 -0.02
N VAL A 121 12.57 -6.04 1.17
CA VAL A 121 13.08 -7.00 2.14
C VAL A 121 12.28 -6.86 3.43
N VAL A 122 11.83 -7.99 3.97
CA VAL A 122 11.04 -8.05 5.20
C VAL A 122 11.63 -9.08 6.13
N GLN A 123 11.87 -8.69 7.39
CA GLN A 123 12.23 -9.64 8.45
C GLN A 123 11.03 -10.51 8.80
N VAL A 124 11.28 -11.80 9.06
CA VAL A 124 10.24 -12.78 9.38
C VAL A 124 10.63 -13.59 10.62
N ASP A 125 9.65 -13.84 11.48
CA ASP A 125 9.85 -14.58 12.73
C ASP A 125 9.45 -16.06 12.62
N SER A 126 8.90 -16.45 11.47
CA SER A 126 8.41 -17.81 11.20
C SER A 126 8.43 -18.10 9.70
N PRO A 127 8.39 -19.39 9.29
CA PRO A 127 8.33 -19.75 7.88
C PRO A 127 7.16 -19.07 7.15
N VAL A 128 7.47 -18.42 6.04
CA VAL A 128 6.48 -17.73 5.22
C VAL A 128 5.70 -18.74 4.38
N LYS A 129 4.37 -18.63 4.38
CA LYS A 129 3.49 -19.51 3.61
C LYS A 129 3.29 -19.02 2.17
N GLY A 130 3.49 -17.74 1.94
CA GLY A 130 3.37 -17.11 0.64
C GLY A 130 3.37 -15.60 0.76
N VAL A 131 3.71 -14.93 -0.32
CA VAL A 131 3.60 -13.47 -0.49
C VAL A 131 2.59 -13.21 -1.59
N TYR A 132 1.65 -12.35 -1.32
CA TYR A 132 0.59 -12.01 -2.25
C TYR A 132 0.50 -10.49 -2.40
N ALA A 133 0.16 -10.03 -3.59
CA ALA A 133 -0.11 -8.63 -3.86
C ALA A 133 -1.42 -8.46 -4.61
N ALA A 134 -2.13 -7.39 -4.32
CA ALA A 134 -3.34 -7.01 -5.03
C ALA A 134 -3.42 -5.49 -5.16
N SER A 135 -4.04 -5.03 -6.24
CA SER A 135 -4.26 -3.62 -6.53
C SER A 135 -5.65 -3.42 -7.16
N PRO A 136 -6.34 -2.31 -6.89
CA PRO A 136 -7.54 -1.95 -7.63
C PRO A 136 -7.23 -1.45 -9.06
N ASP A 137 -5.95 -1.18 -9.39
CA ASP A 137 -5.55 -0.73 -10.73
C ASP A 137 -5.68 -1.83 -11.78
N GLY A 138 -5.47 -3.09 -11.38
CA GLY A 138 -5.61 -4.25 -12.27
C GLY A 138 -7.08 -4.57 -12.59
N GLU A 139 -7.38 -5.03 -13.80
CA GLU A 139 -8.76 -5.33 -14.25
C GLU A 139 -9.49 -6.30 -13.32
N ALA A 140 -8.84 -7.35 -12.89
CA ALA A 140 -9.46 -8.43 -12.10
C ALA A 140 -9.46 -8.15 -10.58
N MET A 141 -8.69 -7.18 -10.09
CA MET A 141 -8.50 -6.92 -8.66
C MET A 141 -8.17 -8.19 -7.85
N GLN A 142 -7.52 -9.18 -8.47
CA GLN A 142 -7.20 -10.47 -7.86
C GLN A 142 -5.83 -10.44 -7.22
N ALA A 143 -5.70 -11.20 -6.13
CA ALA A 143 -4.40 -11.46 -5.53
C ALA A 143 -3.50 -12.22 -6.50
N GLN A 144 -2.28 -11.77 -6.62
CA GLN A 144 -1.21 -12.43 -7.36
C GLN A 144 -0.17 -12.95 -6.39
N ALA A 145 0.23 -14.21 -6.54
CA ALA A 145 1.35 -14.75 -5.78
C ALA A 145 2.64 -14.11 -6.28
N ILE A 146 3.44 -13.61 -5.35
CA ILE A 146 4.74 -13.02 -5.62
C ILE A 146 5.82 -14.03 -5.24
N GLN A 147 6.75 -14.27 -6.15
CA GLN A 147 7.92 -15.11 -5.85
C GLN A 147 8.84 -14.37 -4.87
N TYR A 148 9.34 -15.08 -3.89
CA TYR A 148 10.28 -14.56 -2.92
C TYR A 148 11.43 -15.52 -2.70
N THR A 149 12.53 -15.00 -2.16
CA THR A 149 13.67 -15.78 -1.67
C THR A 149 13.82 -15.51 -0.18
N ASP A 150 14.11 -16.55 0.57
CA ASP A 150 14.45 -16.46 1.98
C ASP A 150 15.98 -16.44 2.16
N PHE A 151 16.44 -15.71 3.14
CA PHE A 151 17.82 -15.67 3.57
C PHE A 151 17.93 -15.35 5.06
N GLU A 152 19.10 -15.59 5.64
CA GLU A 152 19.39 -15.31 7.04
C GLU A 152 20.71 -14.53 7.15
N ASN A 153 20.76 -13.62 8.12
CA ASN A 153 21.98 -12.87 8.46
C ASN A 153 22.07 -12.68 10.00
N ASP A 154 22.98 -11.82 10.47
CA ASP A 154 23.20 -11.52 11.89
C ASP A 154 22.00 -10.88 12.60
N LYS A 155 21.01 -10.38 11.86
CA LYS A 155 19.76 -9.79 12.37
C LYS A 155 18.59 -10.75 12.40
N GLY A 156 18.71 -11.93 11.77
CA GLY A 156 17.68 -12.96 11.73
C GLY A 156 17.31 -13.40 10.33
N ALA A 157 16.11 -13.97 10.21
CA ALA A 157 15.56 -14.47 8.96
C ALA A 157 14.79 -13.38 8.20
N PHE A 158 14.92 -13.38 6.88
CA PHE A 158 14.32 -12.41 5.98
C PHE A 158 13.76 -13.09 4.73
N ILE A 159 12.79 -12.43 4.14
CA ILE A 159 12.39 -12.67 2.75
C ILE A 159 12.70 -11.45 1.89
N GLU A 160 13.02 -11.71 0.64
CA GLU A 160 13.16 -10.69 -0.40
C GLU A 160 12.23 -11.00 -1.56
N PHE A 161 11.54 -10.00 -2.04
CA PHE A 161 10.68 -10.11 -3.21
C PHE A 161 10.66 -8.81 -4.02
N VAL A 162 10.18 -8.92 -5.25
CA VAL A 162 10.05 -7.78 -6.16
C VAL A 162 8.58 -7.62 -6.54
N LEU A 163 8.01 -6.45 -6.25
CA LEU A 163 6.72 -6.07 -6.80
C LEU A 163 6.91 -5.62 -8.25
N PRO A 164 6.18 -6.19 -9.20
CA PRO A 164 6.36 -5.88 -10.61
C PRO A 164 6.06 -4.41 -10.93
N ARG A 165 4.95 -3.89 -10.36
CA ARG A 165 4.46 -2.55 -10.66
C ARG A 165 3.52 -2.03 -9.57
N ILE A 166 3.62 -0.74 -9.28
CA ILE A 166 2.63 0.04 -8.52
C ILE A 166 2.22 1.21 -9.40
N GLU A 167 0.95 1.28 -9.76
CA GLU A 167 0.40 2.40 -10.53
C GLU A 167 -0.12 3.49 -9.59
N HIS A 168 -1.22 3.26 -8.88
CA HIS A 168 -1.72 4.17 -7.86
C HIS A 168 -1.53 3.61 -6.46
N TRP A 169 -1.97 2.38 -6.19
CA TRP A 169 -1.77 1.75 -4.89
C TRP A 169 -1.87 0.22 -4.94
N THR A 170 -1.17 -0.42 -4.02
CA THR A 170 -1.07 -1.88 -3.92
C THR A 170 -0.99 -2.31 -2.46
N VAL A 171 -1.65 -3.39 -2.11
CA VAL A 171 -1.48 -4.08 -0.83
C VAL A 171 -0.72 -5.38 -1.03
N VAL A 172 0.20 -5.68 -0.09
CA VAL A 172 1.01 -6.91 -0.04
C VAL A 172 0.81 -7.56 1.31
N TRP A 173 0.66 -8.89 1.37
CA TRP A 173 0.53 -9.62 2.63
C TRP A 173 1.12 -11.01 2.57
#